data_a02c9498aa3c0abc3c1ad58b521c2b43
#
_entry.id   a02c9498aa3c0abc3c1ad58b521c2b43
#
_cell.length_a   1.000
_cell.length_b   1.000
_cell.length_c   1.000
_cell.angle_alpha   90.00
_cell.angle_beta   90.00
_cell.angle_gamma   90.00
#
_symmetry.space_group_name_H-M   'P 1'
#
loop_
_entity.id
_entity.type
_entity.pdbx_description
1 polymer ?
#
loop_
_entity_poly.entity_id
_entity_poly.type
_entity_poly.pdbx_seq_one_letter_code
_entity_poly.pdbx_strand_id
1 'polypeptide(L)'
;MDKDIRRIRLLKLWEILSTETDKEHPLSTEEIIDKLAEIGIDCHRITLYEDIKLLNKYGYEVLCVRSSSNKYYVADRNISVPEVLILMDAVQAASFVTEIKTGELIDKVAKLAGSQKAEVL
;
A
#
# COMPACT_ATOMS: atom_id res chain seq x y z
N MET A 1 15.14 19.92 -9.56
CA MET A 1 13.95 19.04 -9.59
C MET A 1 12.71 19.88 -9.36
N ASP A 2 11.70 19.65 -10.15
CA ASP A 2 10.42 20.31 -10.06
C ASP A 2 9.75 20.04 -8.69
N LYS A 3 9.17 21.07 -8.11
CA LYS A 3 8.45 20.95 -6.82
C LYS A 3 7.27 19.98 -6.93
N ASP A 4 6.60 19.96 -8.07
CA ASP A 4 5.45 19.09 -8.29
C ASP A 4 5.87 17.63 -8.29
N ILE A 5 7.01 17.29 -8.88
CA ILE A 5 7.54 15.93 -8.89
C ILE A 5 7.84 15.45 -7.48
N ARG A 6 8.40 16.31 -6.62
CA ARG A 6 8.68 15.95 -5.22
C ARG A 6 7.40 15.63 -4.45
N ARG A 7 6.37 16.45 -4.65
CA ARG A 7 5.07 16.25 -4.00
C ARG A 7 4.41 14.97 -4.46
N ILE A 8 4.41 14.74 -5.78
CA ILE A 8 3.83 13.53 -6.37
C ILE A 8 4.61 12.30 -5.92
N ARG A 9 5.95 12.37 -5.87
CA ARG A 9 6.77 11.26 -5.38
C ARG A 9 6.37 10.87 -3.97
N LEU A 10 6.19 11.84 -3.09
CA LEU A 10 5.82 11.58 -1.70
C LEU A 10 4.46 10.91 -1.60
N LEU A 11 3.48 11.38 -2.36
CA LEU A 11 2.15 10.80 -2.42
C LEU A 11 2.17 9.37 -2.97
N LYS A 12 2.93 9.15 -4.04
CA LYS A 12 3.05 7.81 -4.65
C LYS A 12 3.80 6.85 -3.75
N LEU A 13 4.82 7.33 -3.05
CA LEU A 13 5.54 6.52 -2.07
C LEU A 13 4.59 6.03 -0.97
N TRP A 14 3.79 6.92 -0.42
CA TRP A 14 2.80 6.55 0.60
C TRP A 14 1.76 5.58 0.05
N GLU A 15 1.26 5.82 -1.16
CA GLU A 15 0.31 4.93 -1.83
C GLU A 15 0.88 3.52 -1.98
N ILE A 16 2.11 3.39 -2.46
CA ILE A 16 2.78 2.09 -2.62
C ILE A 16 2.90 1.40 -1.27
N LEU A 17 3.44 2.09 -0.27
CA LEU A 17 3.66 1.51 1.05
C LEU A 17 2.36 1.13 1.74
N SER A 18 1.35 1.99 1.68
CA SER A 18 0.09 1.74 2.38
C SER A 18 -0.78 0.68 1.72
N THR A 19 -0.64 0.44 0.42
CA THR A 19 -1.46 -0.54 -0.30
C THR A 19 -0.72 -1.85 -0.59
N GLU A 20 0.59 -1.83 -0.79
CA GLU A 20 1.35 -2.99 -1.28
C GLU A 20 2.22 -3.65 -0.22
N THR A 21 2.30 -3.11 1.00
CA THR A 21 3.11 -3.71 2.07
C THR A 21 2.28 -4.06 3.29
N ASP A 22 2.81 -4.97 4.07
CA ASP A 22 2.37 -5.30 5.42
C ASP A 22 3.56 -5.92 6.16
N LYS A 23 3.37 -6.34 7.40
CA LYS A 23 4.46 -6.87 8.22
C LYS A 23 5.13 -8.10 7.61
N GLU A 24 4.36 -8.95 6.95
CA GLU A 24 4.83 -10.18 6.32
C GLU A 24 5.39 -9.95 4.92
N HIS A 25 5.07 -8.81 4.31
CA HIS A 25 5.45 -8.47 2.92
C HIS A 25 6.06 -7.07 2.85
N PRO A 26 7.21 -6.83 3.53
CA PRO A 26 7.87 -5.55 3.43
C PRO A 26 8.58 -5.40 2.07
N LEU A 27 8.83 -4.17 1.66
CA LEU A 27 9.57 -3.87 0.42
C LEU A 27 10.95 -3.32 0.75
N SER A 28 11.97 -3.80 0.04
CA SER A 28 13.32 -3.26 0.16
C SER A 28 13.41 -1.89 -0.49
N THR A 29 14.48 -1.15 -0.16
CA THR A 29 14.79 0.14 -0.79
C THR A 29 14.77 0.03 -2.31
N GLU A 30 15.42 -0.99 -2.86
CA GLU A 30 15.53 -1.19 -4.30
C GLU A 30 14.19 -1.51 -4.94
N GLU A 31 13.37 -2.33 -4.29
CA GLU A 31 12.04 -2.66 -4.77
C GLU A 31 11.13 -1.42 -4.83
N ILE A 32 11.23 -0.55 -3.83
CA ILE A 32 10.47 0.71 -3.81
C ILE A 32 10.92 1.63 -4.94
N ILE A 33 12.24 1.77 -5.12
CA ILE A 33 12.82 2.59 -6.20
C ILE A 33 12.36 2.08 -7.56
N ASP A 34 12.35 0.75 -7.75
CA ASP A 34 11.90 0.14 -9.01
C ASP A 34 10.41 0.41 -9.26
N LYS A 35 9.57 0.32 -8.23
CA LYS A 35 8.15 0.61 -8.36
C LYS A 35 7.88 2.07 -8.73
N LEU A 36 8.64 3.00 -8.15
CA LEU A 36 8.55 4.41 -8.52
C LEU A 36 9.01 4.63 -9.96
N ALA A 37 10.07 3.95 -10.38
CA ALA A 37 10.57 4.04 -11.75
C ALA A 37 9.54 3.55 -12.78
N GLU A 38 8.77 2.51 -12.44
CA GLU A 38 7.71 1.98 -13.31
C GLU A 38 6.63 3.02 -13.63
N ILE A 39 6.41 3.96 -12.72
CA ILE A 39 5.43 5.04 -12.93
C ILE A 39 6.09 6.37 -13.32
N GLY A 40 7.36 6.31 -13.76
CA GLY A 40 8.07 7.45 -14.30
C GLY A 40 8.70 8.37 -13.26
N ILE A 41 8.88 7.92 -12.03
CA ILE A 41 9.47 8.72 -10.95
C ILE A 41 10.85 8.17 -10.60
N ASP A 42 11.89 8.95 -10.87
CA ASP A 42 13.26 8.61 -10.46
C ASP A 42 13.47 8.99 -9.00
N CYS A 43 14.05 8.07 -8.24
CA CYS A 43 14.33 8.29 -6.83
C CYS A 43 15.65 7.61 -6.46
N HIS A 44 16.51 8.34 -5.75
CA HIS A 44 17.77 7.81 -5.22
C HIS A 44 17.58 7.35 -3.78
N ARG A 45 18.47 6.48 -3.31
CA ARG A 45 18.42 5.93 -1.94
C ARG A 45 18.33 7.01 -0.87
N ILE A 46 19.16 8.03 -0.96
CA ILE A 46 19.20 9.11 0.03
C ILE A 46 17.87 9.86 0.04
N THR A 47 17.33 10.15 -1.14
CA THR A 47 16.04 10.83 -1.28
C THR A 47 14.90 9.99 -0.69
N LEU A 48 14.92 8.69 -0.94
CA LEU A 48 13.93 7.77 -0.38
C LEU A 48 13.98 7.77 1.15
N TYR A 49 15.16 7.71 1.74
CA TYR A 49 15.32 7.73 3.20
C TYR A 49 14.82 9.05 3.80
N GLU A 50 15.09 10.17 3.13
CA GLU A 50 14.58 11.47 3.56
C GLU A 50 13.06 11.55 3.49
N ASP A 51 12.46 11.02 2.42
CA ASP A 51 11.02 10.99 2.25
C ASP A 51 10.35 10.12 3.33
N ILE A 52 10.91 8.95 3.62
CA ILE A 52 10.41 8.06 4.68
C ILE A 52 10.52 8.75 6.05
N LYS A 53 11.64 9.41 6.31
CA LYS A 53 11.84 10.16 7.54
C LYS A 53 10.81 11.28 7.68
N LEU A 54 10.51 11.96 6.58
CA LEU A 54 9.51 13.02 6.55
C LEU A 54 8.10 12.48 6.84
N LEU A 55 7.73 11.35 6.23
CA LEU A 55 6.45 10.70 6.49
C LEU A 55 6.32 10.36 7.97
N ASN A 56 7.33 9.73 8.57
CA ASN A 56 7.32 9.38 9.98
C ASN A 56 7.20 10.61 10.89
N LYS A 57 7.85 11.70 10.52
CA LYS A 57 7.81 12.95 11.29
C LYS A 57 6.38 13.50 11.40
N TYR A 58 5.58 13.32 10.38
CA TYR A 58 4.22 13.86 10.35
C TYR A 58 3.14 12.81 10.61
N GLY A 59 3.52 11.68 11.21
CA GLY A 59 2.55 10.69 11.68
C GLY A 59 2.14 9.61 10.67
N TYR A 60 2.73 9.61 9.49
CA TYR A 60 2.54 8.55 8.49
C TYR A 60 3.56 7.46 8.77
N GLU A 61 3.22 6.54 9.66
CA GLU A 61 4.15 5.58 10.21
C GLU A 61 4.60 4.53 9.20
N VAL A 62 5.88 4.59 8.85
CA VAL A 62 6.55 3.60 8.00
C VAL A 62 7.56 2.85 8.87
N LEU A 63 7.35 1.56 9.02
CA LEU A 63 8.20 0.71 9.84
C LEU A 63 9.31 0.10 9.01
N CYS A 64 10.43 -0.20 9.64
CA CYS A 64 11.61 -0.75 8.98
C CYS A 64 12.02 -2.06 9.63
N VAL A 65 12.21 -3.09 8.82
CA VAL A 65 12.82 -4.35 9.24
C VAL A 65 14.26 -4.35 8.76
N ARG A 66 15.19 -4.47 9.70
CA ARG A 66 16.62 -4.54 9.38
C ARG A 66 17.08 -5.98 9.37
N SER A 67 17.50 -6.44 8.20
CA SER A 67 18.08 -7.76 8.03
C SER A 67 19.31 -7.61 7.13
N SER A 68 19.46 -8.42 6.07
CA SER A 68 20.54 -8.23 5.10
C SER A 68 20.40 -6.89 4.35
N SER A 69 19.18 -6.35 4.28
CA SER A 69 18.88 -5.03 3.72
C SER A 69 17.72 -4.42 4.50
N ASN A 70 17.57 -3.10 4.43
CA ASN A 70 16.43 -2.43 5.04
C ASN A 70 15.18 -2.69 4.20
N LYS A 71 14.11 -3.10 4.86
CA LYS A 71 12.80 -3.30 4.25
C LYS A 71 11.76 -2.50 5.00
N TYR A 72 10.82 -1.93 4.28
CA TYR A 72 9.84 -1.01 4.84
C TYR A 72 8.43 -1.52 4.66
N TYR A 73 7.55 -1.22 5.61
CA TYR A 73 6.14 -1.60 5.53
C TYR A 73 5.28 -0.66 6.35
N VAL A 74 3.99 -0.65 6.02
CA VAL A 74 2.96 0.04 6.79
C VAL A 74 2.06 -1.03 7.38
N ALA A 75 1.97 -1.08 8.71
CA ALA A 75 1.22 -2.11 9.42
C ALA A 75 -0.24 -1.75 9.62
N ASP A 76 -0.51 -0.48 9.88
CA ASP A 76 -1.85 -0.02 10.24
C ASP A 76 -2.82 -0.08 9.06
N ARG A 77 -3.93 -0.77 9.30
CA ARG A 77 -5.06 -0.82 8.38
C ARG A 77 -6.32 -0.48 9.18
N ASN A 78 -7.20 0.28 8.57
CA ASN A 78 -8.49 0.62 9.18
C ASN A 78 -9.40 -0.62 9.27
N ILE A 79 -9.07 -1.66 8.52
CA ILE A 79 -9.90 -2.84 8.40
C ILE A 79 -9.01 -4.09 8.40
N SER A 80 -9.39 -5.11 9.17
CA SER A 80 -8.69 -6.39 9.26
C SER A 80 -9.19 -7.38 8.20
N VAL A 81 -8.42 -8.44 7.95
CA VAL A 81 -8.84 -9.51 7.03
C VAL A 81 -10.17 -10.14 7.43
N PRO A 82 -10.42 -10.53 8.71
CA PRO A 82 -11.72 -11.05 9.10
C PRO A 82 -12.87 -10.09 8.83
N GLU A 83 -12.67 -8.80 9.06
CA GLU A 83 -13.69 -7.78 8.78
C GLU A 83 -13.96 -7.64 7.28
N VAL A 84 -12.92 -7.71 6.44
CA VAL A 84 -13.08 -7.69 4.98
C VAL A 84 -13.88 -8.89 4.50
N LEU A 85 -13.64 -10.08 5.06
CA LEU A 85 -14.39 -11.30 4.72
C LEU A 85 -15.87 -11.13 5.02
N ILE A 86 -16.21 -10.52 6.16
CA ILE A 86 -17.61 -10.22 6.52
C ILE A 86 -18.24 -9.29 5.49
N LEU A 87 -17.52 -8.25 5.08
CA LEU A 87 -18.01 -7.30 4.07
C LEU A 87 -18.20 -7.97 2.70
N MET A 88 -17.28 -8.84 2.30
CA MET A 88 -17.39 -9.59 1.05
C MET A 88 -18.63 -10.47 1.05
N ASP A 89 -18.89 -11.17 2.14
CA ASP A 89 -20.08 -12.01 2.29
C ASP A 89 -21.37 -11.17 2.21
N ALA A 90 -21.38 -10.00 2.83
CA ALA A 90 -22.52 -9.09 2.79
C ALA A 90 -22.81 -8.60 1.36
N VAL A 91 -21.77 -8.29 0.59
CA VAL A 91 -21.91 -7.88 -0.81
C VAL A 91 -22.48 -9.02 -1.66
N GLN A 92 -21.98 -10.24 -1.46
CA GLN A 92 -22.47 -11.41 -2.21
C GLN A 92 -23.93 -11.72 -1.89
N ALA A 93 -24.36 -11.50 -0.65
CA ALA A 93 -25.72 -11.75 -0.23
C ALA A 93 -26.71 -10.66 -0.64
N ALA A 94 -26.24 -9.51 -1.11
CA ALA A 94 -27.08 -8.38 -1.51
C ALA A 94 -27.82 -8.66 -2.82
N SER A 95 -29.12 -8.89 -2.74
CA SER A 95 -29.93 -9.26 -3.90
C SER A 95 -30.17 -8.12 -4.89
N PHE A 96 -29.94 -6.88 -4.47
CA PHE A 96 -30.12 -5.70 -5.32
C PHE A 96 -28.87 -5.36 -6.17
N VAL A 97 -27.77 -6.07 -5.97
CA VAL A 97 -26.52 -5.84 -6.70
C VAL A 97 -26.41 -6.86 -7.83
N THR A 98 -26.13 -6.40 -9.06
CA THR A 98 -25.98 -7.30 -10.21
C THR A 98 -24.71 -8.15 -10.03
N GLU A 99 -24.64 -9.28 -10.73
CA GLU A 99 -23.50 -10.19 -10.68
C GLU A 99 -22.18 -9.51 -11.04
N ILE A 100 -22.17 -8.70 -12.10
CA ILE A 100 -20.98 -7.95 -12.52
C ILE A 100 -20.58 -6.95 -11.46
N LYS A 101 -21.55 -6.19 -10.94
CA LYS A 101 -21.30 -5.18 -9.91
C LYS A 101 -20.84 -5.80 -8.61
N THR A 102 -21.38 -6.97 -8.27
CA THR A 102 -20.94 -7.74 -7.10
C THR A 102 -19.45 -8.08 -7.20
N GLY A 103 -18.99 -8.56 -8.36
CA GLY A 103 -17.58 -8.86 -8.59
C GLY A 103 -16.68 -7.65 -8.40
N GLU A 104 -17.08 -6.50 -8.96
CA GLU A 104 -16.33 -5.25 -8.82
C GLU A 104 -16.24 -4.80 -7.35
N LEU A 105 -17.34 -4.88 -6.61
CA LEU A 105 -17.38 -4.50 -5.20
C LEU A 105 -16.54 -5.43 -4.33
N ILE A 106 -16.58 -6.73 -4.59
CA ILE A 106 -15.78 -7.72 -3.86
C ILE A 106 -14.30 -7.41 -4.04
N ASP A 107 -13.85 -7.12 -5.26
CA ASP A 107 -12.45 -6.76 -5.52
C ASP A 107 -12.04 -5.50 -4.76
N LYS A 108 -12.88 -4.48 -4.74
CA LYS A 108 -12.63 -3.23 -4.01
C LYS A 108 -12.58 -3.44 -2.50
N VAL A 109 -13.52 -4.24 -1.97
CA VAL A 109 -13.58 -4.55 -0.54
C VAL A 109 -12.36 -5.35 -0.11
N ALA A 110 -11.95 -6.34 -0.91
CA ALA A 110 -10.77 -7.15 -0.62
C ALA A 110 -9.51 -6.28 -0.49
N LYS A 111 -9.38 -5.26 -1.33
CA LYS A 111 -8.24 -4.34 -1.30
C LYS A 111 -8.17 -3.48 -0.05
N LEU A 112 -9.24 -3.37 0.74
CA LEU A 112 -9.23 -2.66 2.01
C LEU A 112 -8.27 -3.31 3.01
N ALA A 113 -7.98 -4.61 2.87
CA ALA A 113 -7.00 -5.31 3.69
C ALA A 113 -5.56 -5.15 3.19
N GLY A 114 -5.36 -4.42 2.07
CA GLY A 114 -4.08 -4.26 1.40
C GLY A 114 -3.91 -5.26 0.26
N SER A 115 -3.18 -4.89 -0.81
CA SER A 115 -3.08 -5.71 -2.02
C SER A 115 -2.46 -7.08 -1.78
N GLN A 116 -1.51 -7.20 -0.87
CA GLN A 116 -0.87 -8.48 -0.56
C GLN A 116 -1.86 -9.46 0.08
N LYS A 117 -2.69 -8.98 0.99
CA LYS A 117 -3.69 -9.82 1.67
C LYS A 117 -4.93 -10.06 0.82
N ALA A 118 -5.23 -9.17 -0.12
CA ALA A 118 -6.33 -9.33 -1.05
C ALA A 118 -6.19 -10.58 -1.92
N GLU A 119 -4.96 -10.96 -2.26
CA GLU A 119 -4.69 -12.16 -3.05
C GLU A 119 -5.07 -13.46 -2.34
N VAL A 120 -5.13 -13.43 -1.01
CA VAL A 120 -5.46 -14.58 -0.17
C VAL A 120 -6.96 -14.69 0.06
N LEU A 121 -7.68 -13.61 -0.12
CA LEU A 121 -9.13 -13.55 0.05
C LEU A 121 -9.86 -14.08 -1.17
#